data_43b9476efbfb16205f2178d7c1a90efc
#
_entry.id   43b9476efbfb16205f2178d7c1a90efc
#
_cell.length_a   1.000
_cell.length_b   1.000
_cell.length_c   1.000
_cell.angle_alpha   90.00
_cell.angle_beta   90.00
_cell.angle_gamma   90.00
#
_symmetry.space_group_name_H-M   'P 1'
#
loop_
_entity.id
_entity.type
_entity.pdbx_description
1 polymer ?
#
loop_
_entity_poly.entity_id
_entity_poly.type
_entity_poly.pdbx_seq_one_letter_code
_entity_poly.pdbx_strand_id
1 'polypeptide(L)'
;MREVVLQQIGRIINIIYSIDKIALDEAFAVLIESLFKLVEEEIFISNGEFNQILVELEDAYTKKDLVDLADVLLYRLKPFLE
;
A
#
# COMPACT_ATOMS: atom_id res chain seq x y z
N MET A 1 -7.10 -4.35 12.03
CA MET A 1 -6.46 -3.36 11.14
C MET A 1 -5.98 -3.94 9.81
N ARG A 2 -5.52 -5.18 9.78
CA ARG A 2 -5.10 -5.84 8.52
C ARG A 2 -6.21 -5.84 7.47
N GLU A 3 -7.43 -6.14 7.87
CA GLU A 3 -8.58 -6.13 6.95
C GLU A 3 -8.82 -4.76 6.34
N VAL A 4 -8.65 -3.70 7.13
CA VAL A 4 -8.81 -2.33 6.63
C VAL A 4 -7.76 -2.04 5.57
N VAL A 5 -6.51 -2.43 5.81
CA VAL A 5 -5.43 -2.24 4.84
C VAL A 5 -5.69 -3.02 3.56
N LEU A 6 -6.15 -4.27 3.68
CA LEU A 6 -6.49 -5.10 2.52
C LEU A 6 -7.61 -4.46 1.68
N GLN A 7 -8.63 -3.89 2.32
CA GLN A 7 -9.69 -3.18 1.63
C GLN A 7 -9.15 -1.95 0.89
N GLN A 8 -8.24 -1.23 1.51
CA GLN A 8 -7.61 -0.05 0.90
C GLN A 8 -6.75 -0.42 -0.29
N ILE A 9 -6.05 -1.56 -0.24
CA ILE A 9 -5.30 -2.07 -1.39
C ILE A 9 -6.26 -2.28 -2.57
N GLY A 10 -7.38 -2.94 -2.35
CA GLY A 10 -8.38 -3.16 -3.41
C GLY A 10 -8.91 -1.86 -3.98
N ARG A 11 -9.15 -0.86 -3.12
CA ARG A 11 -9.61 0.45 -3.56
C ARG A 11 -8.57 1.15 -4.45
N ILE A 12 -7.30 1.11 -4.04
CA ILE A 12 -6.23 1.74 -4.83
C ILE A 12 -6.09 1.07 -6.19
N ILE A 13 -6.17 -0.25 -6.24
CA ILE A 13 -6.10 -0.99 -7.51
C ILE A 13 -7.23 -0.53 -8.45
N ASN A 14 -8.45 -0.40 -7.95
CA ASN A 14 -9.56 0.09 -8.75
C ASN A 14 -9.32 1.52 -9.25
N ILE A 15 -8.77 2.39 -8.41
CA ILE A 15 -8.46 3.76 -8.77
C ILE A 15 -7.37 3.81 -9.85
N ILE A 16 -6.35 2.96 -9.76
CA ILE A 16 -5.30 2.88 -10.77
C ILE A 16 -5.91 2.57 -12.14
N TYR A 17 -6.84 1.62 -12.20
CA TYR A 17 -7.50 1.27 -13.45
C TYR A 17 -8.44 2.36 -13.96
N SER A 18 -8.97 3.21 -13.09
CA SER A 18 -9.85 4.33 -13.50
C SER A 18 -9.08 5.60 -13.88
N ILE A 19 -7.78 5.64 -13.63
CA ILE A 19 -6.89 6.77 -13.96
C ILE A 19 -7.32 8.09 -13.29
N ASP A 20 -7.81 8.03 -12.07
CA ASP A 20 -8.15 9.21 -11.28
C ASP A 20 -6.99 9.56 -10.35
N LYS A 21 -6.15 10.51 -10.77
CA LYS A 21 -4.93 10.88 -10.04
C LYS A 21 -5.22 11.52 -8.69
N ILE A 22 -6.29 12.30 -8.58
CA ILE A 22 -6.64 12.95 -7.31
C ILE A 22 -7.08 11.90 -6.29
N ALA A 23 -7.95 10.99 -6.73
CA ALA A 23 -8.40 9.91 -5.87
C ALA A 23 -7.23 8.99 -5.47
N LEU A 24 -6.27 8.78 -6.37
CA LEU A 24 -5.09 7.97 -6.08
C LEU A 24 -4.26 8.59 -4.96
N ASP A 25 -3.97 9.89 -5.02
CA ASP A 25 -3.18 10.57 -4.00
C ASP A 25 -3.84 10.47 -2.62
N GLU A 26 -5.16 10.70 -2.56
CA GLU A 26 -5.92 10.60 -1.31
C GLU A 26 -5.91 9.17 -0.78
N ALA A 27 -6.16 8.19 -1.65
CA ALA A 27 -6.21 6.79 -1.25
C ALA A 27 -4.84 6.28 -0.79
N PHE A 28 -3.78 6.72 -1.46
CA PHE A 28 -2.42 6.34 -1.07
C PHE A 28 -2.06 6.91 0.32
N ALA A 29 -2.42 8.17 0.58
CA ALA A 29 -2.19 8.79 1.88
C ALA A 29 -2.93 8.04 2.98
N VAL A 30 -4.18 7.63 2.74
CA VAL A 30 -4.96 6.83 3.69
C VAL A 30 -4.31 5.48 3.92
N LEU A 31 -3.80 4.83 2.87
CA LEU A 31 -3.11 3.55 3.02
C LEU A 31 -1.86 3.69 3.90
N ILE A 32 -1.03 4.69 3.66
CA ILE A 32 0.18 4.90 4.46
C ILE A 32 -0.17 5.17 5.92
N GLU A 33 -1.17 5.99 6.18
CA GLU A 33 -1.64 6.24 7.55
C GLU A 33 -2.11 4.96 8.23
N SER A 34 -2.84 4.13 7.51
CA SER A 34 -3.31 2.85 8.05
C SER A 34 -2.16 1.88 8.31
N LEU A 35 -1.13 1.89 7.48
CA LEU A 35 0.07 1.06 7.70
C LEU A 35 0.81 1.50 8.97
N PHE A 36 0.91 2.80 9.25
CA PHE A 36 1.48 3.27 10.50
C PHE A 36 0.66 2.82 11.71
N LYS A 37 -0.66 2.87 11.61
CA LYS A 37 -1.53 2.38 12.69
C LYS A 37 -1.37 0.88 12.89
N LEU A 38 -1.21 0.13 11.80
CA LEU A 38 -0.98 -1.31 11.89
C LEU A 38 0.31 -1.63 12.63
N VAL A 39 1.38 -0.86 12.37
CA VAL A 39 2.65 -1.03 13.08
C VAL A 39 2.48 -0.75 14.58
N GLU A 40 1.66 0.23 14.95
CA GLU A 40 1.38 0.53 16.36
C GLU A 40 0.64 -0.62 17.03
N GLU A 41 -0.29 -1.27 16.33
CA GLU A 41 -1.06 -2.39 16.86
C GLU A 41 -0.27 -3.70 16.86
N GLU A 42 0.54 -3.92 15.84
CA GLU A 42 1.31 -5.15 15.65
C GLU A 42 2.78 -4.79 15.46
N ILE A 43 3.44 -4.47 16.57
CA ILE A 43 4.81 -3.96 16.53
C ILE A 43 5.79 -4.92 15.84
N PHE A 44 5.54 -6.24 15.92
CA PHE A 44 6.42 -7.24 15.31
C PHE A 44 6.28 -7.33 13.78
N ILE A 45 5.26 -6.68 13.20
CA ILE A 45 5.12 -6.65 11.75
C ILE A 45 6.21 -5.78 11.09
N SER A 46 6.75 -4.82 11.84
CA SER A 46 7.79 -3.91 11.35
C SER A 46 9.15 -4.62 11.37
N ASN A 47 9.42 -5.36 10.31
CA ASN A 47 10.69 -6.07 10.11
C ASN A 47 11.34 -5.65 8.78
N GLY A 48 12.45 -6.30 8.42
CA GLY A 48 13.17 -5.95 7.20
C GLY A 48 12.33 -6.11 5.94
N GLU A 49 11.50 -7.16 5.86
CA GLU A 49 10.62 -7.38 4.72
C GLU A 49 9.55 -6.29 4.62
N PHE A 50 8.92 -5.94 5.74
CA PHE A 50 7.92 -4.87 5.78
C PHE A 50 8.52 -3.54 5.34
N ASN A 51 9.70 -3.21 5.85
CA ASN A 51 10.38 -1.96 5.50
C ASN A 51 10.75 -1.94 4.02
N GLN A 52 11.17 -3.06 3.46
CA GLN A 52 11.49 -3.16 2.04
C GLN A 52 10.23 -2.94 1.18
N ILE A 53 9.11 -3.50 1.58
CA ILE A 53 7.83 -3.29 0.88
C ILE A 53 7.45 -1.80 0.90
N LEU A 54 7.61 -1.13 2.03
CA LEU A 54 7.33 0.31 2.13
C LEU A 54 8.20 1.13 1.19
N VAL A 55 9.49 0.79 1.09
CA VAL A 55 10.41 1.45 0.17
C VAL A 55 9.96 1.24 -1.27
N GLU A 56 9.57 0.02 -1.63
CA GLU A 56 9.09 -0.29 -2.98
C GLU A 56 7.81 0.48 -3.31
N LEU A 57 6.88 0.57 -2.35
CA LEU A 57 5.64 1.34 -2.53
C LEU A 57 5.93 2.82 -2.79
N GLU A 58 6.77 3.40 -1.93
CA GLU A 58 7.11 4.81 -2.03
C GLU A 58 7.83 5.11 -3.34
N ASP A 59 8.76 4.25 -3.74
CA ASP A 59 9.50 4.42 -4.98
C ASP A 59 8.58 4.38 -6.20
N ALA A 60 7.71 3.37 -6.29
CA ALA A 60 6.74 3.24 -7.38
C ALA A 60 5.80 4.44 -7.45
N TYR A 61 5.32 4.89 -6.29
CA TYR A 61 4.42 6.04 -6.23
C TYR A 61 5.12 7.32 -6.67
N THR A 62 6.35 7.55 -6.20
CA THR A 62 7.13 8.74 -6.52
C THR A 62 7.46 8.82 -8.01
N LYS A 63 7.76 7.67 -8.62
CA LYS A 63 8.03 7.58 -10.06
C LYS A 63 6.77 7.59 -10.90
N LYS A 64 5.60 7.53 -10.26
CA LYS A 64 4.29 7.43 -10.90
C LYS A 64 4.19 6.24 -11.83
N ASP A 65 4.87 5.16 -11.48
CA ASP A 65 4.78 3.89 -12.19
C ASP A 65 3.61 3.09 -11.60
N LEU A 66 2.43 3.28 -12.19
CA LEU A 66 1.21 2.69 -11.67
C LEU A 66 1.17 1.17 -11.81
N VAL A 67 1.83 0.63 -12.84
CA VAL A 67 1.93 -0.82 -13.02
C VAL A 67 2.77 -1.42 -11.88
N ASP A 68 3.92 -0.82 -11.60
CA ASP A 68 4.78 -1.28 -10.51
C ASP A 68 4.09 -1.11 -9.16
N LEU A 69 3.39 0.00 -8.95
CA LEU A 69 2.64 0.23 -7.71
C LEU A 69 1.59 -0.87 -7.50
N ALA A 70 0.84 -1.22 -8.55
CA ALA A 70 -0.15 -2.29 -8.48
C ALA A 70 0.52 -3.63 -8.18
N ASP A 71 1.65 -3.91 -8.80
CA ASP A 71 2.39 -5.15 -8.57
C ASP A 71 2.87 -5.26 -7.12
N VAL A 72 3.43 -4.18 -6.56
CA VAL A 72 3.88 -4.18 -5.17
C VAL A 72 2.70 -4.41 -4.22
N LEU A 73 1.57 -3.74 -4.47
CA LEU A 73 0.38 -3.90 -3.64
C LEU A 73 -0.15 -5.33 -3.68
N LEU A 74 -0.26 -5.92 -4.86
CA LEU A 74 -0.87 -7.24 -5.05
C LEU A 74 0.06 -8.40 -4.72
N TYR A 75 1.34 -8.27 -5.04
CA TYR A 75 2.27 -9.41 -4.96
C TYR A 75 3.27 -9.30 -3.81
N ARG A 76 3.38 -8.15 -3.17
CA ARG A 76 4.25 -7.96 -2.03
C ARG A 76 3.49 -7.66 -0.75
N LEU A 77 2.68 -6.59 -0.75
CA LEU A 77 2.01 -6.15 0.47
C LEU A 77 0.83 -7.06 0.84
N LYS A 78 -0.04 -7.36 -0.11
CA LYS A 78 -1.21 -8.19 0.17
C LYS A 78 -0.83 -9.56 0.72
N PRO A 79 0.08 -10.34 0.08
CA PRO A 79 0.49 -11.63 0.64
C PRO A 79 1.15 -11.51 2.02
N PHE A 80 1.89 -10.43 2.25
CA PHE A 80 2.54 -10.19 3.54
C PHE A 80 1.51 -10.04 4.66
N LEU A 81 0.37 -9.41 4.37
CA LEU A 81 -0.70 -9.17 5.34
C LEU A 81 -1.67 -10.35 5.48
N GLU A 82 -1.71 -11.23 4.52
CA GLU A 82 -2.52 -12.45 4.58
C GLU A 82 -1.77 -13.58 5.32
#